data_dc1858005cf8262f525afe77852e8c02
#
_entry.id   dc1858005cf8262f525afe77852e8c02
#
_cell.length_a   1.000
_cell.length_b   1.000
_cell.length_c   1.000
_cell.angle_alpha   90.00
_cell.angle_beta   90.00
_cell.angle_gamma   90.00
#
_symmetry.space_group_name_H-M   'P 1'
#
loop_
_entity.id
_entity.type
_entity.pdbx_description
1 polymer ?
#
loop_
_entity_poly.entity_id
_entity_poly.type
_entity_poly.pdbx_seq_one_letter_code
_entity_poly.pdbx_strand_id
1 'polypeptide(L)'
;MNRLLTVAALLAAGSAFAMQGAAADDAEMIKSAEAAAPAAVAGAATIYAMDDKGEMRTLREGTNNFWCMPDNPASPGPDPMCGDANSMEWAMAWIGKTEPPKGKVGFMYMLSGGSDGSNTDPHAAGPAEGNNWIETGPHVMVVNAMDMMEGYPDEPTPDTAQPYVMWAGTPYAHLMIPIE
;
A
#
# COMPACT_ATOMS: atom_id res chain seq x y z
N MET A 1 -68.79 1.65 2.67
CA MET A 1 -68.24 0.83 3.72
C MET A 1 -66.86 0.33 3.32
N ASN A 2 -65.85 0.83 3.98
CA ASN A 2 -64.49 0.41 4.20
C ASN A 2 -63.78 -0.57 3.25
N ARG A 3 -62.81 -0.10 2.53
CA ARG A 3 -61.55 -0.76 2.29
C ARG A 3 -60.45 0.29 1.97
N LEU A 4 -59.81 0.78 3.01
CA LEU A 4 -58.54 1.50 2.97
C LEU A 4 -57.81 1.02 4.22
N LEU A 5 -56.68 0.35 4.03
CA LEU A 5 -55.52 0.20 4.93
C LEU A 5 -54.80 -1.07 4.53
N THR A 6 -53.68 -0.94 3.88
CA THR A 6 -52.41 -1.68 4.08
C THR A 6 -51.51 -1.51 2.89
N VAL A 7 -50.77 -0.41 2.83
CA VAL A 7 -49.47 -0.35 2.10
C VAL A 7 -48.60 0.67 2.83
N ALA A 8 -47.92 0.26 3.86
CA ALA A 8 -46.83 1.05 4.43
C ALA A 8 -45.99 0.19 5.37
N ALA A 9 -45.20 -0.75 4.85
CA ALA A 9 -44.16 -1.42 5.66
C ALA A 9 -43.20 -2.24 4.77
N LEU A 10 -42.56 -1.67 3.76
CA LEU A 10 -41.56 -2.40 2.96
C LEU A 10 -40.36 -1.55 2.48
N LEU A 11 -40.13 -0.39 3.06
CA LEU A 11 -39.04 0.50 2.63
C LEU A 11 -37.88 0.69 3.63
N ALA A 12 -37.87 0.01 4.76
CA ALA A 12 -36.83 0.17 5.79
C ALA A 12 -35.73 -0.90 5.78
N ALA A 13 -35.88 -2.02 5.04
CA ALA A 13 -34.95 -3.13 5.09
C ALA A 13 -33.74 -3.02 4.12
N GLY A 14 -33.86 -2.22 3.07
CA GLY A 14 -32.81 -2.16 2.03
C GLY A 14 -31.58 -1.34 2.44
N SER A 15 -31.73 -0.31 3.27
CA SER A 15 -30.61 0.56 3.66
C SER A 15 -29.68 -0.05 4.71
N ALA A 16 -30.20 -0.96 5.56
CA ALA A 16 -29.39 -1.59 6.59
C ALA A 16 -28.46 -2.67 6.04
N PHE A 17 -28.85 -3.37 4.99
CA PHE A 17 -27.98 -4.38 4.36
C PHE A 17 -26.81 -3.76 3.59
N ALA A 18 -27.01 -2.64 2.89
CA ALA A 18 -25.93 -1.95 2.18
C ALA A 18 -24.89 -1.34 3.13
N MET A 19 -25.33 -0.81 4.31
CA MET A 19 -24.42 -0.30 5.33
C MET A 19 -23.62 -1.40 6.02
N GLN A 20 -24.18 -2.59 6.20
CA GLN A 20 -23.48 -3.72 6.80
C GLN A 20 -22.43 -4.32 5.86
N GLY A 21 -22.67 -4.36 4.55
CA GLY A 21 -21.68 -4.77 3.55
C GLY A 21 -20.47 -3.86 3.54
N ALA A 22 -20.64 -2.56 3.39
CA ALA A 22 -19.55 -1.59 3.38
C ALA A 22 -18.72 -1.59 4.69
N ALA A 23 -19.36 -1.74 5.84
CA ALA A 23 -18.65 -1.81 7.12
C ALA A 23 -17.85 -3.12 7.29
N ALA A 24 -18.31 -4.23 6.72
CA ALA A 24 -17.59 -5.49 6.71
C ALA A 24 -16.34 -5.41 5.80
N ASP A 25 -16.50 -4.82 4.62
CA ASP A 25 -15.40 -4.59 3.69
C ASP A 25 -14.33 -3.66 4.31
N ASP A 26 -14.73 -2.59 4.99
CA ASP A 26 -13.81 -1.69 5.68
C ASP A 26 -13.05 -2.38 6.82
N ALA A 27 -13.69 -3.27 7.56
CA ALA A 27 -13.03 -4.04 8.63
C ALA A 27 -11.99 -5.02 8.07
N GLU A 28 -12.24 -5.63 6.93
CA GLU A 28 -11.27 -6.49 6.24
C GLU A 28 -10.10 -5.69 5.68
N MET A 29 -10.36 -4.54 5.09
CA MET A 29 -9.31 -3.61 4.62
C MET A 29 -8.43 -3.14 5.78
N ILE A 30 -9.01 -2.77 6.93
CA ILE A 30 -8.27 -2.39 8.13
C ILE A 30 -7.37 -3.53 8.59
N LYS A 31 -7.90 -4.76 8.67
CA LYS A 31 -7.13 -5.94 9.06
C LYS A 31 -5.97 -6.23 8.08
N SER A 32 -6.21 -6.07 6.78
CA SER A 32 -5.17 -6.22 5.75
C SER A 32 -4.07 -5.18 5.95
N ALA A 33 -4.43 -3.91 6.11
CA ALA A 33 -3.48 -2.82 6.34
C ALA A 33 -2.64 -3.04 7.62
N GLU A 34 -3.26 -3.51 8.70
CA GLU A 34 -2.56 -3.78 9.97
C GLU A 34 -1.54 -4.92 9.88
N ALA A 35 -1.71 -5.84 8.94
CA ALA A 35 -0.76 -6.92 8.72
C ALA A 35 0.56 -6.45 8.08
N ALA A 36 0.61 -5.24 7.53
CA ALA A 36 1.79 -4.69 6.86
C ALA A 36 2.94 -4.33 7.81
N ALA A 37 2.70 -4.11 9.10
CA ALA A 37 3.72 -3.63 10.04
C ALA A 37 3.56 -4.27 11.43
N PRO A 38 4.55 -4.13 12.33
CA PRO A 38 4.39 -4.56 13.72
C PRO A 38 3.15 -3.93 14.36
N ALA A 39 2.44 -4.70 15.19
CA ALA A 39 1.18 -4.26 15.84
C ALA A 39 1.32 -2.93 16.61
N ALA A 40 2.50 -2.64 17.19
CA ALA A 40 2.79 -1.38 17.86
C ALA A 40 2.79 -0.17 16.90
N VAL A 41 3.04 -0.38 15.62
CA VAL A 41 3.00 0.64 14.55
C VAL A 41 1.60 0.68 13.94
N ALA A 42 1.15 -0.43 13.37
CA ALA A 42 -0.08 -0.50 12.59
C ALA A 42 -1.34 -0.26 13.44
N GLY A 43 -1.38 -0.74 14.68
CA GLY A 43 -2.54 -0.62 15.56
C GLY A 43 -2.91 0.82 15.93
N ALA A 44 -1.97 1.77 15.83
CA ALA A 44 -2.20 3.19 16.09
C ALA A 44 -2.05 4.09 14.84
N ALA A 45 -1.81 3.50 13.67
CA ALA A 45 -1.64 4.22 12.41
C ALA A 45 -2.98 4.71 11.84
N THR A 46 -2.94 5.81 11.09
CA THR A 46 -4.06 6.18 10.21
C THR A 46 -4.16 5.19 9.06
N ILE A 47 -5.34 4.65 8.82
CA ILE A 47 -5.55 3.71 7.73
C ILE A 47 -6.31 4.39 6.60
N TYR A 48 -5.69 4.37 5.43
CA TYR A 48 -6.26 4.86 4.17
C TYR A 48 -6.61 3.69 3.25
N ALA A 49 -7.56 3.89 2.36
CA ALA A 49 -7.82 3.04 1.21
C ALA A 49 -8.09 3.90 -0.02
N MET A 50 -7.85 3.35 -1.20
CA MET A 50 -8.27 3.97 -2.45
C MET A 50 -9.71 3.56 -2.75
N ASP A 51 -10.51 4.49 -3.21
CA ASP A 51 -11.85 4.18 -3.72
C ASP A 51 -11.82 3.78 -5.21
N ASP A 52 -12.98 3.43 -5.75
CA ASP A 52 -13.12 3.02 -7.17
C ASP A 52 -12.73 4.12 -8.17
N LYS A 53 -12.58 5.36 -7.72
CA LYS A 53 -12.15 6.49 -8.54
C LYS A 53 -10.66 6.78 -8.41
N GLY A 54 -9.96 6.04 -7.54
CA GLY A 54 -8.57 6.28 -7.21
C GLY A 54 -8.37 7.46 -6.25
N GLU A 55 -9.40 7.86 -5.51
CA GLU A 55 -9.31 8.87 -4.47
C GLU A 55 -9.05 8.21 -3.12
N MET A 56 -8.15 8.80 -2.34
CA MET A 56 -7.81 8.29 -1.01
C MET A 56 -8.88 8.64 0.01
N ARG A 57 -9.38 7.64 0.74
CA ARG A 57 -10.33 7.80 1.84
C ARG A 57 -9.77 7.27 3.14
N THR A 58 -10.14 7.86 4.27
CA THR A 58 -9.74 7.40 5.60
C THR A 58 -10.70 6.32 6.10
N LEU A 59 -10.16 5.15 6.43
CA LEU A 59 -10.90 4.07 7.08
C LEU A 59 -10.86 4.18 8.61
N ARG A 60 -9.72 4.63 9.15
CA ARG A 60 -9.51 4.83 10.57
C ARG A 60 -8.52 5.97 10.79
N GLU A 61 -8.85 6.91 11.65
CA GLU A 61 -7.91 7.92 12.16
C GLU A 61 -6.93 7.28 13.14
N GLY A 62 -5.64 7.61 13.00
CA GLY A 62 -4.57 7.13 13.85
C GLY A 62 -4.17 8.13 14.94
N THR A 63 -3.30 7.67 15.86
CA THR A 63 -2.75 8.47 16.95
C THR A 63 -1.23 8.54 16.94
N ASN A 64 -0.57 7.86 16.02
CA ASN A 64 0.87 7.96 15.77
C ASN A 64 1.14 8.63 14.41
N ASN A 65 2.41 8.79 14.06
CA ASN A 65 2.83 9.43 12.81
C ASN A 65 2.96 8.45 11.63
N PHE A 66 2.32 7.27 11.72
CA PHE A 66 2.31 6.28 10.66
C PHE A 66 0.97 6.25 9.92
N TRP A 67 1.04 5.88 8.68
CA TRP A 67 -0.10 5.55 7.83
C TRP A 67 0.00 4.10 7.36
N CYS A 68 -1.13 3.45 7.11
CA CYS A 68 -1.16 2.13 6.47
C CYS A 68 -2.23 2.10 5.38
N MET A 69 -2.02 1.23 4.40
CA MET A 69 -2.96 0.92 3.32
C MET A 69 -3.14 -0.59 3.20
N PRO A 70 -4.35 -1.06 2.89
CA PRO A 70 -4.62 -2.47 2.65
C PRO A 70 -3.99 -2.93 1.34
N ASP A 71 -3.96 -4.23 1.17
CA ASP A 71 -3.67 -4.90 -0.08
C ASP A 71 -4.53 -4.36 -1.23
N ASN A 72 -3.91 -4.18 -2.38
CA ASN A 72 -4.60 -3.84 -3.62
C ASN A 72 -4.89 -5.13 -4.41
N PRO A 73 -6.14 -5.58 -4.51
CA PRO A 73 -6.47 -6.83 -5.19
C PRO A 73 -6.18 -6.83 -6.70
N ALA A 74 -5.80 -5.70 -7.27
CA ALA A 74 -5.41 -5.58 -8.67
C ALA A 74 -3.89 -5.78 -8.89
N SER A 75 -3.08 -5.81 -7.83
CA SER A 75 -1.64 -6.10 -7.92
C SER A 75 -1.38 -7.62 -7.93
N PRO A 76 -0.25 -8.07 -8.50
CA PRO A 76 0.05 -9.51 -8.64
C PRO A 76 0.33 -10.26 -7.33
N GLY A 77 0.67 -9.58 -6.26
CA GLY A 77 0.99 -10.17 -4.96
C GLY A 77 0.42 -9.34 -3.81
N PRO A 78 0.46 -9.83 -2.55
CA PRO A 78 -0.01 -9.07 -1.41
C PRO A 78 0.87 -7.84 -1.20
N ASP A 79 0.27 -6.65 -1.18
CA ASP A 79 1.00 -5.39 -1.08
C ASP A 79 0.49 -4.43 0.01
N PRO A 80 -0.07 -4.90 1.14
CA PRO A 80 -0.40 -4.00 2.21
C PRO A 80 0.86 -3.33 2.74
N MET A 81 0.79 -2.04 3.01
CA MET A 81 1.95 -1.24 3.38
C MET A 81 1.67 -0.29 4.53
N CYS A 82 2.69 -0.03 5.35
CA CYS A 82 2.67 1.02 6.36
C CYS A 82 3.93 1.88 6.22
N GLY A 83 3.81 3.18 6.40
CA GLY A 83 4.96 4.08 6.32
C GLY A 83 4.84 5.30 7.21
N ASP A 84 5.92 6.05 7.31
CA ASP A 84 5.95 7.35 7.96
C ASP A 84 5.52 8.50 7.03
N ALA A 85 5.46 9.72 7.56
CA ALA A 85 5.03 10.88 6.78
C ALA A 85 5.94 11.17 5.56
N ASN A 86 7.26 10.92 5.68
CA ASN A 86 8.20 11.14 4.56
C ASN A 86 7.98 10.12 3.44
N SER A 87 7.69 8.87 3.81
CA SER A 87 7.39 7.82 2.82
C SER A 87 6.05 8.07 2.11
N MET A 88 5.07 8.68 2.77
CA MET A 88 3.83 9.11 2.11
C MET A 88 4.11 10.14 1.00
N GLU A 89 4.94 11.14 1.28
CA GLU A 89 5.30 12.14 0.28
C GLU A 89 6.03 11.51 -0.92
N TRP A 90 6.90 10.53 -0.66
CA TRP A 90 7.58 9.78 -1.71
C TRP A 90 6.60 8.91 -2.52
N ALA A 91 5.70 8.19 -1.86
CA ALA A 91 4.70 7.34 -2.50
C ALA A 91 3.74 8.15 -3.39
N MET A 92 3.30 9.30 -2.92
CA MET A 92 2.44 10.20 -3.70
C MET A 92 3.18 10.79 -4.91
N ALA A 93 4.48 11.06 -4.81
CA ALA A 93 5.30 11.48 -5.94
C ALA A 93 5.44 10.37 -6.98
N TRP A 94 5.68 9.12 -6.54
CA TRP A 94 5.73 7.94 -7.41
C TRP A 94 4.40 7.71 -8.14
N ILE A 95 3.27 7.69 -7.42
CA ILE A 95 1.93 7.52 -8.01
C ILE A 95 1.63 8.67 -8.99
N GLY A 96 1.96 9.89 -8.60
CA GLY A 96 1.77 11.09 -9.44
C GLY A 96 2.78 11.26 -10.57
N LYS A 97 3.78 10.37 -10.68
CA LYS A 97 4.88 10.45 -11.66
C LYS A 97 5.62 11.79 -11.63
N THR A 98 5.85 12.29 -10.41
CA THR A 98 6.57 13.54 -10.15
C THR A 98 7.86 13.28 -9.37
N GLU A 99 8.77 14.24 -9.32
CA GLU A 99 9.99 14.12 -8.52
C GLU A 99 9.68 13.99 -7.03
N PRO A 100 10.26 13.01 -6.32
CA PRO A 100 10.15 12.93 -4.87
C PRO A 100 10.77 14.13 -4.15
N PRO A 101 10.30 14.47 -2.94
CA PRO A 101 10.86 15.59 -2.17
C PRO A 101 12.30 15.30 -1.77
N LYS A 102 13.20 16.29 -1.96
CA LYS A 102 14.63 16.12 -1.65
C LYS A 102 14.90 16.14 -0.15
N GLY A 103 15.83 15.29 0.29
CA GLY A 103 16.34 15.28 1.67
C GLY A 103 15.37 14.74 2.73
N LYS A 104 14.32 14.03 2.31
CA LYS A 104 13.35 13.41 3.20
C LYS A 104 13.42 11.89 3.07
N VAL A 105 14.26 11.27 3.87
CA VAL A 105 14.30 9.79 3.96
C VAL A 105 13.05 9.31 4.68
N GLY A 106 12.38 8.31 4.13
CA GLY A 106 11.19 7.67 4.70
C GLY A 106 11.38 6.17 4.87
N PHE A 107 10.55 5.58 5.72
CA PHE A 107 10.53 4.14 6.00
C PHE A 107 9.16 3.56 5.70
N MET A 108 9.14 2.36 5.08
CA MET A 108 7.92 1.63 4.81
C MET A 108 8.08 0.16 5.22
N TYR A 109 7.02 -0.42 5.72
CA TYR A 109 6.89 -1.83 6.06
C TYR A 109 5.95 -2.51 5.07
N MET A 110 6.32 -3.70 4.59
CA MET A 110 5.48 -4.61 3.81
C MET A 110 5.68 -6.04 4.34
N LEU A 111 5.25 -6.27 5.60
CA LEU A 111 5.56 -7.51 6.33
C LEU A 111 4.63 -8.70 5.99
N SER A 112 3.57 -8.47 5.23
CA SER A 112 2.68 -9.55 4.76
C SER A 112 3.08 -10.13 3.40
N GLY A 113 4.21 -9.71 2.88
CA GLY A 113 4.69 -9.99 1.55
C GLY A 113 5.04 -8.69 0.84
N GLY A 114 5.48 -8.79 -0.37
CA GLY A 114 5.70 -7.66 -1.23
C GLY A 114 4.95 -7.86 -2.53
N SER A 115 4.51 -6.80 -3.17
CA SER A 115 4.04 -6.94 -4.53
C SER A 115 5.23 -7.32 -5.40
N ASP A 116 5.06 -8.37 -6.17
CA ASP A 116 5.97 -8.63 -7.26
C ASP A 116 6.01 -7.43 -8.18
N GLY A 117 7.19 -7.03 -8.60
CA GLY A 117 7.36 -5.81 -9.36
C GLY A 117 8.52 -5.87 -10.36
N SER A 118 8.49 -4.98 -11.32
CA SER A 118 9.68 -4.72 -12.14
C SER A 118 10.76 -4.06 -11.28
N ASN A 119 11.98 -4.61 -11.29
CA ASN A 119 13.10 -4.00 -10.58
C ASN A 119 13.67 -2.78 -11.31
N THR A 120 13.30 -2.57 -12.57
CA THR A 120 13.87 -1.52 -13.43
C THR A 120 12.86 -0.48 -13.91
N ASP A 121 11.55 -0.81 -13.91
CA ASP A 121 10.49 0.09 -14.33
C ASP A 121 9.48 0.30 -13.19
N PRO A 122 9.50 1.46 -12.50
CA PRO A 122 8.60 1.76 -11.38
C PRO A 122 7.12 1.83 -11.77
N HIS A 123 6.79 1.81 -13.05
CA HIS A 123 5.42 1.95 -13.54
C HIS A 123 4.93 0.74 -14.37
N ALA A 124 5.68 -0.36 -14.37
CA ALA A 124 5.26 -1.59 -15.02
C ALA A 124 4.04 -2.19 -14.32
N ALA A 125 3.00 -2.48 -15.07
CA ALA A 125 1.74 -3.01 -14.55
C ALA A 125 1.72 -4.55 -14.39
N GLY A 126 2.75 -5.24 -14.82
CA GLY A 126 2.86 -6.70 -14.76
C GLY A 126 4.13 -7.22 -15.42
N PRO A 127 4.40 -8.53 -15.33
CA PRO A 127 5.57 -9.15 -15.94
C PRO A 127 5.52 -9.02 -17.46
N ALA A 128 6.64 -8.60 -18.04
CA ALA A 128 6.85 -8.49 -19.48
C ALA A 128 8.31 -8.78 -19.83
N GLU A 129 8.56 -9.14 -21.09
CA GLU A 129 9.92 -9.37 -21.55
C GLU A 129 10.81 -8.13 -21.32
N GLY A 130 11.93 -8.32 -20.65
CA GLY A 130 12.93 -7.28 -20.40
C GLY A 130 12.63 -6.29 -19.28
N ASN A 131 11.49 -6.39 -18.56
CA ASN A 131 11.20 -5.49 -17.44
C ASN A 131 11.72 -6.00 -16.08
N ASN A 132 12.51 -7.07 -16.07
CA ASN A 132 13.16 -7.58 -14.85
C ASN A 132 12.18 -7.74 -13.68
N TRP A 133 11.08 -8.47 -13.92
CA TRP A 133 10.09 -8.76 -12.90
C TRP A 133 10.66 -9.67 -11.81
N ILE A 134 10.53 -9.31 -10.56
CA ILE A 134 11.05 -10.02 -9.40
C ILE A 134 9.96 -10.27 -8.36
N GLU A 135 10.14 -11.32 -7.59
CA GLU A 135 9.34 -11.60 -6.40
C GLU A 135 10.03 -10.97 -5.19
N THR A 136 9.24 -10.22 -4.39
CA THR A 136 9.78 -9.46 -3.26
C THR A 136 9.26 -10.05 -1.98
N GLY A 137 9.45 -10.91 -1.28
CA GLY A 137 8.91 -11.37 0.03
C GLY A 137 8.67 -10.26 1.05
N PRO A 138 8.41 -10.59 2.31
CA PRO A 138 8.31 -9.63 3.39
C PRO A 138 9.56 -8.77 3.52
N HIS A 139 9.40 -7.45 3.58
CA HIS A 139 10.54 -6.52 3.59
C HIS A 139 10.22 -5.17 4.25
N VAL A 140 11.28 -4.42 4.47
CA VAL A 140 11.25 -2.99 4.82
C VAL A 140 11.89 -2.21 3.68
N MET A 141 11.36 -1.05 3.35
CA MET A 141 11.96 -0.12 2.38
C MET A 141 12.49 1.13 3.09
N VAL A 142 13.66 1.60 2.62
CA VAL A 142 14.16 2.94 2.93
C VAL A 142 14.03 3.76 1.65
N VAL A 143 13.01 4.60 1.59
CA VAL A 143 12.70 5.38 0.40
C VAL A 143 13.41 6.74 0.43
N ASN A 144 13.73 7.27 -0.74
CA ASN A 144 14.46 8.53 -0.88
C ASN A 144 15.83 8.51 -0.15
N ALA A 145 16.46 7.33 -0.11
CA ALA A 145 17.63 7.03 0.71
C ALA A 145 18.95 7.65 0.18
N MET A 146 18.95 8.14 -1.08
CA MET A 146 20.07 8.86 -1.70
C MET A 146 21.43 8.12 -1.50
N ASP A 147 22.41 8.77 -0.90
CA ASP A 147 23.76 8.24 -0.69
C ASP A 147 23.79 7.04 0.29
N MET A 148 22.73 6.78 1.05
CA MET A 148 22.62 5.60 1.90
C MET A 148 22.52 4.28 1.11
N MET A 149 22.25 4.35 -0.19
CA MET A 149 22.20 3.17 -1.07
C MET A 149 23.57 2.81 -1.66
N GLU A 150 24.60 3.63 -1.46
CA GLU A 150 25.94 3.38 -1.99
C GLU A 150 26.50 2.05 -1.45
N GLY A 151 26.96 1.20 -2.37
CA GLY A 151 27.53 -0.10 -2.05
C GLY A 151 26.53 -1.26 -1.93
N TYR A 152 25.22 -1.00 -2.06
CA TYR A 152 24.23 -2.07 -2.22
C TYR A 152 24.10 -2.48 -3.70
N PRO A 153 23.79 -3.77 -3.97
CA PRO A 153 23.51 -4.25 -5.33
C PRO A 153 22.41 -3.44 -6.01
N ASP A 154 22.63 -3.04 -7.26
CA ASP A 154 21.72 -2.24 -8.08
C ASP A 154 21.47 -2.84 -9.47
N GLU A 155 21.85 -4.12 -9.64
CA GLU A 155 21.67 -4.86 -10.88
C GLU A 155 20.18 -5.11 -11.18
N PRO A 156 19.81 -5.24 -12.48
CA PRO A 156 18.42 -5.47 -12.89
C PRO A 156 17.74 -6.70 -12.31
N THR A 157 18.53 -7.73 -11.94
CA THR A 157 18.03 -8.99 -11.37
C THR A 157 18.82 -9.27 -10.08
N PRO A 158 18.43 -8.66 -8.94
CA PRO A 158 19.13 -8.82 -7.68
C PRO A 158 18.82 -10.16 -7.01
N ASP A 159 19.65 -10.55 -6.05
CA ASP A 159 19.29 -11.56 -5.05
C ASP A 159 18.32 -10.92 -4.03
N THR A 160 17.02 -11.23 -4.14
CA THR A 160 15.98 -10.67 -3.27
C THR A 160 16.03 -11.17 -1.82
N ALA A 161 16.90 -12.12 -1.49
CA ALA A 161 17.17 -12.54 -0.12
C ALA A 161 18.23 -11.66 0.59
N GLN A 162 18.82 -10.70 -0.10
CA GLN A 162 19.81 -9.75 0.43
C GLN A 162 19.32 -8.32 0.23
N PRO A 163 19.81 -7.32 0.99
CA PRO A 163 19.49 -5.93 0.71
C PRO A 163 19.96 -5.49 -0.69
N TYR A 164 19.11 -4.81 -1.44
CA TYR A 164 19.38 -4.34 -2.80
C TYR A 164 18.65 -3.03 -3.10
N VAL A 165 19.06 -2.36 -4.17
CA VAL A 165 18.42 -1.13 -4.66
C VAL A 165 17.39 -1.49 -5.74
N MET A 166 16.12 -1.23 -5.47
CA MET A 166 15.05 -1.32 -6.45
C MET A 166 14.90 0.00 -7.21
N TRP A 167 14.59 -0.08 -8.50
CA TRP A 167 14.42 1.05 -9.42
C TRP A 167 15.67 1.93 -9.55
N ALA A 168 16.85 1.30 -9.49
CA ALA A 168 18.13 1.98 -9.65
C ALA A 168 18.16 2.87 -10.90
N GLY A 169 18.75 4.06 -10.79
CA GLY A 169 18.82 5.04 -11.88
C GLY A 169 17.52 5.81 -12.15
N THR A 170 16.46 5.60 -11.37
CA THR A 170 15.23 6.39 -11.44
C THR A 170 15.10 7.35 -10.25
N PRO A 171 14.24 8.37 -10.30
CA PRO A 171 13.97 9.24 -9.16
C PRO A 171 13.37 8.50 -7.96
N TYR A 172 12.83 7.31 -8.17
CA TYR A 172 12.15 6.50 -7.15
C TYR A 172 13.03 5.38 -6.59
N ALA A 173 14.33 5.37 -6.89
CA ALA A 173 15.26 4.39 -6.35
C ALA A 173 15.18 4.33 -4.82
N HIS A 174 15.11 3.12 -4.27
CA HIS A 174 14.99 2.89 -2.84
C HIS A 174 15.69 1.60 -2.42
N LEU A 175 16.06 1.52 -1.14
CA LEU A 175 16.71 0.35 -0.58
C LEU A 175 15.65 -0.64 -0.09
N MET A 176 15.70 -1.86 -0.60
CA MET A 176 14.93 -3.02 -0.16
C MET A 176 15.71 -3.76 0.91
N ILE A 177 15.08 -4.11 2.02
CA ILE A 177 15.67 -4.87 3.14
C ILE A 177 14.77 -6.06 3.42
N PRO A 178 15.07 -7.24 2.85
CA PRO A 178 14.34 -8.48 3.15
C PRO A 178 14.43 -8.82 4.64
N ILE A 179 13.39 -9.46 5.18
CA ILE A 179 13.32 -9.82 6.61
C ILE A 179 13.13 -11.34 6.85
N GLU A 180 13.07 -12.12 5.79
CA GLU A 180 13.00 -13.59 5.81
C GLU A 180 14.12 -14.21 5.00
#